data_a638c853c33c234f18c22747a916595d
#
_entry.id   a638c853c33c234f18c22747a916595d
#
_cell.length_a   1.000
_cell.length_b   1.000
_cell.length_c   1.000
_cell.angle_alpha   90.00
_cell.angle_beta   90.00
_cell.angle_gamma   90.00
#
_symmetry.space_group_name_H-M   'P 1'
#
loop_
_entity.id
_entity.type
_entity.pdbx_description
1 polymer ?
#
loop_
_entity_poly.entity_id
_entity_poly.type
_entity_poly.pdbx_seq_one_letter_code
_entity_poly.pdbx_strand_id
1 'polypeptide(L)'
;MKKFGRSMSHRKALMSSLVTNLILQSSIKTTLPKAKQARKDAEKIVTLARKVTLAARRLAASRLQSPAAVQALFDSVVPSMDGRNGGYTRIMKLGDRGSDGSTMCLLQWVVLPVKAEVVAEPAAAVPEAAAKKA
;
A
#
# COMPACT_ATOMS: atom_id res chain seq x y z
N MET A 1 -14.53 -14.52 8.48
CA MET A 1 -13.83 -13.23 8.65
C MET A 1 -14.03 -12.73 10.07
N LYS A 2 -12.97 -12.31 10.79
CA LYS A 2 -13.12 -11.76 12.15
C LYS A 2 -13.84 -10.42 12.11
N LYS A 3 -14.76 -10.19 13.05
CA LYS A 3 -15.58 -8.96 13.09
C LYS A 3 -14.79 -7.73 13.58
N PHE A 4 -13.78 -7.90 14.43
CA PHE A 4 -12.96 -6.83 15.04
C PHE A 4 -13.78 -5.79 15.82
N GLY A 5 -14.95 -6.17 16.38
CA GLY A 5 -15.85 -5.23 17.06
C GLY A 5 -16.38 -4.09 16.16
N ARG A 6 -16.47 -4.29 14.85
CA ARG A 6 -16.81 -3.25 13.88
C ARG A 6 -17.99 -3.65 12.99
N SER A 7 -18.77 -2.68 12.54
CA SER A 7 -19.77 -2.85 11.49
C SER A 7 -19.11 -3.31 10.18
N MET A 8 -19.89 -3.79 9.23
CA MET A 8 -19.35 -4.27 7.94
C MET A 8 -18.63 -3.17 7.16
N SER A 9 -19.22 -1.99 7.08
CA SER A 9 -18.65 -0.83 6.39
C SER A 9 -17.32 -0.39 7.01
N HIS A 10 -17.30 -0.20 8.33
CA HIS A 10 -16.10 0.18 9.07
C HIS A 10 -14.98 -0.87 8.97
N ARG A 11 -15.33 -2.16 8.93
CA ARG A 11 -14.35 -3.24 8.73
C ARG A 11 -13.76 -3.23 7.31
N LYS A 12 -14.59 -2.99 6.27
CA LYS A 12 -14.10 -2.82 4.89
C LYS A 12 -13.15 -1.63 4.80
N ALA A 13 -13.52 -0.48 5.38
CA ALA A 13 -12.67 0.71 5.41
C ALA A 13 -11.34 0.45 6.12
N LEU A 14 -11.34 -0.25 7.26
CA LEU A 14 -10.12 -0.63 7.97
C LEU A 14 -9.19 -1.50 7.10
N MET A 15 -9.72 -2.49 6.40
CA MET A 15 -8.91 -3.35 5.55
C MET A 15 -8.39 -2.60 4.33
N SER A 16 -9.21 -1.76 3.70
CA SER A 16 -8.80 -0.87 2.62
C SER A 16 -7.64 0.04 3.05
N SER A 17 -7.77 0.71 4.19
CA SER A 17 -6.72 1.59 4.74
C SER A 17 -5.41 0.84 5.02
N LEU A 18 -5.48 -0.36 5.61
CA LEU A 18 -4.28 -1.17 5.86
C LEU A 18 -3.58 -1.59 4.56
N VAL A 19 -4.34 -1.99 3.55
CA VAL A 19 -3.76 -2.37 2.25
C VAL A 19 -3.22 -1.15 1.50
N THR A 20 -3.91 -0.01 1.53
CA THR A 20 -3.42 1.26 1.00
C THR A 20 -2.08 1.64 1.60
N ASN A 21 -1.97 1.62 2.93
CA ASN A 21 -0.72 1.93 3.62
C ASN A 21 0.39 0.92 3.30
N LEU A 22 0.06 -0.37 3.15
CA LEU A 22 1.03 -1.39 2.75
C LEU A 22 1.60 -1.12 1.35
N ILE A 23 0.77 -0.68 0.41
CA ILE A 23 1.20 -0.33 -0.95
C ILE A 23 2.13 0.89 -0.93
N LEU A 24 1.76 1.94 -0.18
CA LEU A 24 2.50 3.20 -0.13
C LEU A 24 3.81 3.09 0.68
N GLN A 25 3.80 2.33 1.78
CA GLN A 25 4.93 2.24 2.71
C GLN A 25 5.78 0.96 2.54
N SER A 26 5.31 0.00 1.73
CA SER A 26 5.93 -1.33 1.52
C SER A 26 5.92 -2.24 2.75
N SER A 27 5.79 -1.70 3.96
CA SER A 27 5.68 -2.44 5.22
C SER A 27 4.83 -1.69 6.24
N ILE A 28 4.04 -2.42 7.04
CA ILE A 28 3.21 -1.83 8.09
C ILE A 28 3.30 -2.64 9.38
N LYS A 29 3.36 -1.94 10.53
CA LYS A 29 3.30 -2.54 11.86
C LYS A 29 1.84 -2.57 12.33
N THR A 30 1.32 -3.75 12.68
CA THR A 30 -0.06 -3.91 13.14
C THR A 30 -0.21 -5.16 14.02
N THR A 31 -1.41 -5.40 14.55
CA THR A 31 -1.67 -6.61 15.33
C THR A 31 -1.83 -7.83 14.43
N LEU A 32 -1.39 -8.99 14.90
CA LEU A 32 -1.41 -10.25 14.15
C LEU A 32 -2.78 -10.62 13.53
N PRO A 33 -3.93 -10.46 14.22
CA PRO A 33 -5.23 -10.74 13.63
C PRO A 33 -5.58 -9.83 12.44
N LYS A 34 -5.23 -8.53 12.53
CA LYS A 34 -5.44 -7.56 11.46
C LYS A 34 -4.54 -7.86 10.26
N ALA A 35 -3.24 -8.15 10.50
CA ALA A 35 -2.31 -8.52 9.44
C ALA A 35 -2.75 -9.77 8.68
N LYS A 36 -3.20 -10.82 9.38
CA LYS A 36 -3.71 -12.05 8.75
C LYS A 36 -4.89 -11.78 7.81
N GLN A 37 -5.75 -10.82 8.15
CA GLN A 37 -6.87 -10.45 7.28
C GLN A 37 -6.41 -9.54 6.14
N ALA A 38 -5.63 -8.50 6.43
CA ALA A 38 -5.10 -7.59 5.42
C ALA A 38 -4.25 -8.31 4.36
N ARG A 39 -3.48 -9.34 4.76
CA ARG A 39 -2.76 -10.22 3.85
C ARG A 39 -3.65 -10.82 2.77
N LYS A 40 -4.80 -11.38 3.16
CA LYS A 40 -5.74 -12.00 2.20
C LYS A 40 -6.25 -10.98 1.18
N ASP A 41 -6.56 -9.77 1.65
CA ASP A 41 -7.10 -8.72 0.79
C ASP A 41 -6.00 -8.12 -0.11
N ALA A 42 -4.77 -7.94 0.41
CA ALA A 42 -3.61 -7.50 -0.36
C ALA A 42 -3.24 -8.49 -1.48
N GLU A 43 -3.18 -9.79 -1.18
CA GLU A 43 -2.87 -10.82 -2.17
C GLU A 43 -3.91 -10.88 -3.30
N LYS A 44 -5.20 -10.74 -2.96
CA LYS A 44 -6.28 -10.67 -3.96
C LYS A 44 -6.16 -9.44 -4.87
N ILE A 45 -5.76 -8.30 -4.31
CA ILE A 45 -5.59 -7.07 -5.09
C ILE A 45 -4.39 -7.19 -6.03
N VAL A 46 -3.26 -7.74 -5.58
CA VAL A 46 -2.10 -7.97 -6.45
C VAL A 46 -2.43 -8.96 -7.58
N THR A 47 -3.08 -10.09 -7.27
CA THR A 47 -3.50 -11.06 -8.28
C THR A 47 -4.44 -10.45 -9.32
N LEU A 48 -5.35 -9.56 -8.88
CA LEU A 48 -6.22 -8.81 -9.79
C LEU A 48 -5.42 -7.84 -10.66
N ALA A 49 -4.50 -7.08 -10.04
CA ALA A 49 -3.74 -6.05 -10.72
C ALA A 49 -2.77 -6.61 -11.78
N ARG A 50 -2.25 -7.83 -11.59
CA ARG A 50 -1.42 -8.53 -12.59
C ARG A 50 -2.08 -8.73 -13.95
N LYS A 51 -3.40 -8.67 -14.03
CA LYS A 51 -4.12 -8.74 -15.33
C LYS A 51 -3.91 -7.49 -16.19
N VAL A 52 -3.47 -6.38 -15.61
CA VAL A 52 -3.16 -5.08 -16.27
C VAL A 52 -4.29 -4.56 -17.17
N THR A 53 -5.54 -4.95 -16.93
CA THR A 53 -6.70 -4.50 -17.71
C THR A 53 -7.33 -3.24 -17.10
N LEU A 54 -8.05 -2.47 -17.92
CA LEU A 54 -8.82 -1.32 -17.44
C LEU A 54 -9.85 -1.72 -16.37
N ALA A 55 -10.49 -2.88 -16.54
CA ALA A 55 -11.42 -3.43 -15.55
C ALA A 55 -10.71 -3.73 -14.21
N ALA A 56 -9.49 -4.26 -14.24
CA ALA A 56 -8.69 -4.51 -13.05
C ALA A 56 -8.33 -3.20 -12.34
N ARG A 57 -7.96 -2.13 -13.06
CA ARG A 57 -7.70 -0.80 -12.49
C ARG A 57 -8.94 -0.22 -11.81
N ARG A 58 -10.10 -0.26 -12.46
CA ARG A 58 -11.38 0.22 -11.87
C ARG A 58 -11.74 -0.54 -10.60
N LEU A 59 -11.58 -1.86 -10.60
CA LEU A 59 -11.88 -2.71 -9.44
C LEU A 59 -10.86 -2.49 -8.30
N ALA A 60 -9.58 -2.30 -8.61
CA ALA A 60 -8.58 -1.91 -7.60
C ALA A 60 -8.90 -0.54 -6.99
N ALA A 61 -9.27 0.45 -7.80
CA ALA A 61 -9.67 1.78 -7.34
C ALA A 61 -10.88 1.73 -6.39
N SER A 62 -11.90 0.92 -6.69
CA SER A 62 -13.07 0.77 -5.82
C SER A 62 -12.74 0.13 -4.46
N ARG A 63 -11.67 -0.69 -4.38
CA ARG A 63 -11.24 -1.35 -3.15
C ARG A 63 -10.29 -0.50 -2.31
N LEU A 64 -9.35 0.22 -2.94
CA LEU A 64 -8.32 1.00 -2.25
C LEU A 64 -8.78 2.41 -1.88
N GLN A 65 -9.71 2.99 -2.63
CA GLN A 65 -10.24 4.34 -2.40
C GLN A 65 -9.19 5.47 -2.43
N SER A 66 -7.97 5.17 -2.91
CA SER A 66 -6.87 6.13 -3.03
C SER A 66 -6.23 6.02 -4.41
N PRO A 67 -6.28 7.08 -5.24
CA PRO A 67 -5.68 7.06 -6.57
C PRO A 67 -4.17 6.87 -6.53
N ALA A 68 -3.47 7.49 -5.56
CA ALA A 68 -2.03 7.32 -5.39
C ALA A 68 -1.65 5.86 -5.09
N ALA A 69 -2.42 5.16 -4.26
CA ALA A 69 -2.17 3.74 -3.98
C ALA A 69 -2.46 2.86 -5.20
N VAL A 70 -3.47 3.20 -6.02
CA VAL A 70 -3.73 2.49 -7.27
C VAL A 70 -2.56 2.66 -8.23
N GLN A 71 -2.07 3.87 -8.40
CA GLN A 71 -0.91 4.14 -9.23
C GLN A 71 0.32 3.36 -8.75
N ALA A 72 0.70 3.49 -7.48
CA ALA A 72 1.84 2.77 -6.89
C ALA A 72 1.69 1.23 -7.01
N LEU A 73 0.47 0.71 -6.92
CA LEU A 73 0.21 -0.72 -7.11
C LEU A 73 0.62 -1.19 -8.50
N PHE A 74 0.21 -0.47 -9.56
CA PHE A 74 0.51 -0.87 -10.95
C PHE A 74 1.94 -0.53 -11.38
N ASP A 75 2.51 0.58 -10.90
CA ASP A 75 3.81 1.08 -11.34
C ASP A 75 4.98 0.45 -10.57
N SER A 76 4.78 0.08 -9.29
CA SER A 76 5.86 -0.41 -8.43
C SER A 76 5.63 -1.84 -7.94
N VAL A 77 4.44 -2.14 -7.37
CA VAL A 77 4.20 -3.42 -6.68
C VAL A 77 4.02 -4.56 -7.70
N VAL A 78 3.23 -4.36 -8.74
CA VAL A 78 2.95 -5.43 -9.74
C VAL A 78 4.22 -5.84 -10.47
N PRO A 79 5.05 -4.93 -11.01
CA PRO A 79 6.30 -5.30 -11.66
C PRO A 79 7.27 -6.04 -10.75
N SER A 80 7.37 -5.63 -9.47
CA SER A 80 8.26 -6.29 -8.51
C SER A 80 7.84 -7.72 -8.15
N MET A 81 6.58 -8.09 -8.42
CA MET A 81 6.03 -9.41 -8.15
C MET A 81 5.99 -10.32 -9.38
N ASP A 82 6.65 -9.95 -10.45
CA ASP A 82 6.71 -10.77 -11.65
C ASP A 82 7.33 -12.15 -11.37
N GLY A 83 6.86 -13.17 -12.07
CA GLY A 83 7.26 -14.57 -11.86
C GLY A 83 6.64 -15.25 -10.62
N ARG A 84 5.93 -14.53 -9.71
CA ARG A 84 5.25 -15.13 -8.55
C ARG A 84 3.77 -15.36 -8.83
N ASN A 85 3.28 -16.55 -8.50
CA ASN A 85 1.86 -16.89 -8.64
C ASN A 85 1.07 -16.80 -7.33
N GLY A 86 1.67 -16.23 -6.27
CA GLY A 86 1.07 -16.06 -4.95
C GLY A 86 2.11 -15.85 -3.86
N GLY A 87 1.65 -15.69 -2.61
CA GLY A 87 2.56 -15.47 -1.49
C GLY A 87 3.35 -14.16 -1.60
N TYR A 88 2.67 -13.10 -2.03
CA TYR A 88 3.30 -11.79 -2.25
C TYR A 88 3.68 -11.06 -0.96
N THR A 89 3.11 -11.49 0.17
CA THR A 89 3.30 -10.83 1.47
C THR A 89 3.85 -11.80 2.52
N ARG A 90 4.61 -11.28 3.47
CA ARG A 90 5.04 -12.03 4.67
C ARG A 90 4.67 -11.28 5.94
N ILE A 91 4.47 -12.05 7.01
CA ILE A 91 4.18 -11.54 8.35
C ILE A 91 5.33 -11.97 9.26
N MET A 92 5.99 -10.98 9.88
CA MET A 92 7.01 -11.21 10.91
C MET A 92 6.46 -10.82 12.27
N LYS A 93 6.54 -11.70 13.25
CA LYS A 93 6.12 -11.40 14.62
C LYS A 93 7.17 -10.52 15.30
N LEU A 94 6.73 -9.48 16.01
CA LEU A 94 7.60 -8.52 16.72
C LEU A 94 7.53 -8.68 18.25
N GLY A 95 6.73 -9.64 18.74
CA GLY A 95 6.44 -9.78 20.18
C GLY A 95 5.15 -9.09 20.58
N ASP A 96 4.88 -9.06 21.87
CA ASP A 96 3.66 -8.52 22.42
C ASP A 96 3.85 -7.05 22.82
N ARG A 97 2.77 -6.28 22.70
CA ARG A 97 2.76 -4.88 23.09
C ARG A 97 2.60 -4.77 24.62
N GLY A 98 3.51 -4.04 25.28
CA GLY A 98 3.57 -3.97 26.73
C GLY A 98 2.31 -3.44 27.43
N SER A 99 1.48 -2.64 26.72
CA SER A 99 0.28 -2.02 27.31
C SER A 99 -0.92 -2.97 27.43
N ASP A 100 -1.12 -3.88 26.48
CA ASP A 100 -2.32 -4.73 26.39
C ASP A 100 -2.02 -6.19 26.00
N GLY A 101 -0.74 -6.58 25.95
CA GLY A 101 -0.33 -7.93 25.58
C GLY A 101 -0.71 -8.34 24.15
N SER A 102 -1.11 -7.42 23.28
CA SER A 102 -1.48 -7.75 21.91
C SER A 102 -0.26 -8.12 21.10
N THR A 103 -0.27 -9.30 20.47
CA THR A 103 0.81 -9.73 19.56
C THR A 103 0.90 -8.81 18.36
N MET A 104 2.04 -8.10 18.25
CA MET A 104 2.37 -7.21 17.14
C MET A 104 3.11 -7.95 16.04
N CYS A 105 2.94 -7.48 14.82
CA CYS A 105 3.64 -8.03 13.67
C CYS A 105 3.92 -6.94 12.62
N LEU A 106 4.91 -7.21 11.80
CA LEU A 106 5.21 -6.47 10.58
C LEU A 106 4.64 -7.25 9.40
N LEU A 107 3.73 -6.61 8.65
CA LEU A 107 3.25 -7.11 7.36
C LEU A 107 4.01 -6.35 6.28
N GLN A 108 4.67 -7.05 5.38
CA GLN A 108 5.46 -6.45 4.30
C GLN A 108 5.37 -7.26 3.01
N TRP A 109 5.74 -6.65 1.90
CA TRP A 109 5.93 -7.34 0.64
C TRP A 109 7.17 -8.24 0.72
N VAL A 110 7.13 -9.40 0.07
CA VAL A 110 8.27 -10.35 0.01
C VAL A 110 9.39 -9.76 -0.85
N VAL A 111 9.02 -9.16 -1.96
CA VAL A 111 9.92 -8.34 -2.79
C VAL A 111 9.58 -6.89 -2.51
N LEU A 112 10.54 -6.11 -2.05
CA LEU A 112 10.33 -4.69 -1.81
C LEU A 112 10.21 -3.98 -3.16
N PRO A 113 9.09 -3.30 -3.44
CA PRO A 113 8.97 -2.50 -4.65
C PRO A 113 10.01 -1.38 -4.61
N VAL A 114 10.73 -1.21 -5.70
CA VAL A 114 11.62 -0.05 -5.85
C VAL A 114 10.72 1.17 -5.86
N LYS A 115 10.79 1.98 -4.80
CA LYS A 115 10.17 3.31 -4.83
C LYS A 115 10.90 4.08 -5.92
N ALA A 116 10.20 4.42 -7.00
CA ALA A 116 10.64 5.51 -7.84
C ALA A 116 10.73 6.73 -6.91
N GLU A 117 11.96 7.16 -6.60
CA GLU A 117 12.14 8.47 -5.98
C GLU A 117 11.47 9.46 -6.93
N VAL A 118 10.43 10.10 -6.44
CA VAL A 118 9.93 11.31 -7.08
C VAL A 118 11.09 12.29 -6.91
N VAL A 119 11.92 12.38 -7.93
CA VAL A 119 12.86 13.49 -8.05
C VAL A 119 11.96 14.72 -8.00
N ALA A 120 11.96 15.40 -6.87
CA ALA A 120 11.40 16.73 -6.76
C ALA A 120 12.20 17.57 -7.76
N GLU A 121 11.59 17.84 -8.89
CA GLU A 121 12.12 18.77 -9.88
C GLU A 121 12.37 20.09 -9.12
N PRO A 122 13.62 20.57 -9.04
CA PRO A 122 13.88 21.84 -8.39
C PRO A 122 13.12 22.88 -9.19
N ALA A 123 12.16 23.55 -8.55
CA ALA A 123 11.44 24.67 -9.10
C ALA A 123 12.46 25.58 -9.80
N ALA A 124 12.36 25.64 -11.12
CA ALA A 124 13.19 26.50 -11.94
C ALA A 124 13.10 27.92 -11.40
N ALA A 125 14.22 28.41 -10.95
CA ALA A 125 14.40 29.80 -10.55
C ALA A 125 13.90 30.72 -11.67
N VAL A 126 12.91 31.50 -11.38
CA VAL A 126 12.47 32.61 -12.23
C VAL A 126 13.66 33.57 -12.33
N PRO A 127 14.21 33.85 -13.52
CA PRO A 127 15.23 34.89 -13.63
C PRO A 127 14.53 36.23 -13.43
N GLU A 128 14.87 36.88 -12.34
CA GLU A 128 14.58 38.27 -12.08
C GLU A 128 15.29 39.11 -13.16
N ALA A 129 14.53 39.50 -14.18
CA ALA A 129 15.02 40.40 -15.19
C ALA A 129 15.05 41.82 -14.61
N ALA A 130 16.24 42.26 -14.39
CA ALA A 130 16.63 43.58 -13.92
C ALA A 130 15.85 44.72 -14.60
N ALA A 131 15.16 45.51 -13.79
CA ALA A 131 14.84 46.88 -14.10
C ALA A 131 16.15 47.68 -14.12
N LYS A 132 16.51 48.21 -15.26
CA LYS A 132 17.48 49.31 -15.32
C LYS A 132 17.13 50.33 -16.39
N LYS A 133 16.89 51.52 -15.89
CA LYS A 133 17.13 52.85 -16.49
C LYS A 133 16.29 53.33 -17.68
N ALA A 134 15.61 54.36 -17.54
CA ALA A 134 16.09 55.76 -17.56
C ALA A 134 14.91 56.67 -17.20
#